data_fc8d4d7fd7de2a06703684c843693ece
#
_entry.id   fc8d4d7fd7de2a06703684c843693ece
#
_cell.length_a   1.000
_cell.length_b   1.000
_cell.length_c   1.000
_cell.angle_alpha   90.00
_cell.angle_beta   90.00
_cell.angle_gamma   90.00
#
_symmetry.space_group_name_H-M   'P 1'
#
loop_
_entity.id
_entity.type
_entity.pdbx_description
1 polymer ?
#
loop_
_entity_poly.entity_id
_entity_poly.type
_entity_poly.pdbx_seq_one_letter_code
_entity_poly.pdbx_strand_id
1 'polypeptide(L)'
;MMFRAVEARELVTKTVEKEIAEKRARATVFCDTELSEAIKARANEKYTNVVIEVEQDIKYYVMKEVQEYGYEVVENANNTISVKW
;
A
#
# COMPACT_ATOMS: atom_id res chain seq x y z
N MET A 1 -13.75 -37.13 -5.82
CA MET A 1 -12.64 -37.03 -6.75
C MET A 1 -11.55 -36.18 -6.15
N MET A 2 -10.34 -36.69 -6.01
CA MET A 2 -9.23 -35.92 -5.44
C MET A 2 -8.58 -35.02 -6.49
N PHE A 3 -8.21 -33.81 -6.10
CA PHE A 3 -7.38 -32.94 -6.93
C PHE A 3 -5.98 -33.55 -7.11
N ARG A 4 -5.44 -33.41 -8.29
CA ARG A 4 -4.02 -33.73 -8.51
C ARG A 4 -3.16 -32.65 -7.87
N ALA A 5 -1.92 -32.98 -7.50
CA ALA A 5 -1.01 -32.01 -6.89
C ALA A 5 -0.81 -30.76 -7.74
N VAL A 6 -0.77 -30.90 -9.07
CA VAL A 6 -0.67 -29.75 -9.99
C VAL A 6 -1.90 -28.85 -9.89
N GLU A 7 -3.09 -29.42 -9.86
CA GLU A 7 -4.34 -28.65 -9.73
C GLU A 7 -4.41 -27.91 -8.39
N ALA A 8 -4.00 -28.56 -7.31
CA ALA A 8 -3.94 -27.92 -6.00
C ALA A 8 -2.95 -26.75 -5.99
N ARG A 9 -1.79 -26.88 -6.62
CA ARG A 9 -0.80 -25.80 -6.73
C ARG A 9 -1.32 -24.64 -7.55
N GLU A 10 -1.99 -24.89 -8.66
CA GLU A 10 -2.61 -23.86 -9.49
C GLU A 10 -3.67 -23.08 -8.72
N LEU A 11 -4.48 -23.76 -7.92
CA LEU A 11 -5.49 -23.14 -7.10
C LEU A 11 -4.87 -22.21 -6.04
N VAL A 12 -3.81 -22.66 -5.38
CA VAL A 12 -3.07 -21.83 -4.42
C VAL A 12 -2.49 -20.60 -5.09
N THR A 13 -1.87 -20.76 -6.26
CA THR A 13 -1.29 -19.65 -7.02
C THR A 13 -2.36 -18.60 -7.38
N LYS A 14 -3.51 -19.03 -7.89
CA LYS A 14 -4.61 -18.15 -8.24
C LYS A 14 -5.14 -17.39 -7.01
N THR A 15 -5.26 -18.06 -5.86
CA THR A 15 -5.71 -17.44 -4.62
C THR A 15 -4.73 -16.38 -4.15
N VAL A 16 -3.42 -16.68 -4.19
CA VAL A 16 -2.38 -15.71 -3.81
C VAL A 16 -2.39 -14.49 -4.74
N GLU A 17 -2.49 -14.70 -6.05
CA GLU A 17 -2.56 -13.61 -7.02
C GLU A 17 -3.78 -12.72 -6.79
N LYS A 18 -4.91 -13.29 -6.47
CA LYS A 18 -6.13 -12.54 -6.15
C LYS A 18 -5.97 -11.70 -4.89
N GLU A 19 -5.37 -12.25 -3.84
CA GLU A 19 -5.10 -11.51 -2.60
C GLU A 19 -4.15 -10.35 -2.83
N ILE A 20 -3.11 -10.53 -3.62
CA ILE A 20 -2.17 -9.47 -3.99
C ILE A 20 -2.89 -8.37 -4.77
N ALA A 21 -3.72 -8.73 -5.73
CA ALA A 21 -4.48 -7.76 -6.53
C ALA A 21 -5.44 -6.94 -5.66
N GLU A 22 -6.12 -7.57 -4.71
CA GLU A 22 -7.01 -6.89 -3.77
C GLU A 22 -6.25 -5.91 -2.88
N LYS A 23 -5.10 -6.31 -2.35
CA LYS A 23 -4.25 -5.45 -1.51
C LYS A 23 -3.71 -4.25 -2.29
N ARG A 24 -3.28 -4.46 -3.53
CA ARG A 24 -2.84 -3.37 -4.41
C ARG A 24 -3.96 -2.40 -4.71
N ALA A 25 -5.17 -2.88 -5.00
CA ALA A 25 -6.32 -2.04 -5.24
C ALA A 25 -6.66 -1.18 -4.00
N ARG A 26 -6.63 -1.76 -2.82
CA ARG A 26 -6.84 -1.04 -1.56
C ARG A 26 -5.75 0.01 -1.33
N ALA A 27 -4.50 -0.32 -1.63
CA ALA A 27 -3.38 0.61 -1.52
C ALA A 27 -3.55 1.80 -2.47
N THR A 28 -3.96 1.56 -3.71
CA THR A 28 -4.22 2.62 -4.69
C THR A 28 -5.34 3.56 -4.22
N VAL A 29 -6.45 3.01 -3.72
CA VAL A 29 -7.54 3.81 -3.16
C VAL A 29 -7.06 4.64 -1.97
N PHE A 30 -6.28 4.06 -1.08
CA PHE A 30 -5.70 4.77 0.06
C PHE A 30 -4.82 5.94 -0.40
N CYS A 31 -3.94 5.72 -1.38
CA CYS A 31 -3.07 6.76 -1.92
C CYS A 31 -3.87 7.87 -2.60
N ASP A 32 -4.91 7.53 -3.35
CA ASP A 32 -5.72 8.49 -4.10
C ASP A 32 -6.67 9.29 -3.21
N THR A 33 -7.03 8.79 -2.03
CA THR A 33 -7.97 9.44 -1.11
C THR A 33 -7.27 9.99 0.12
N GLU A 34 -7.03 9.17 1.13
CA GLU A 34 -6.52 9.61 2.43
C GLU A 34 -5.14 10.23 2.35
N LEU A 35 -4.22 9.58 1.64
CA LEU A 35 -2.85 10.07 1.53
C LEU A 35 -2.78 11.37 0.72
N SER A 36 -3.48 11.45 -0.40
CA SER A 36 -3.52 12.67 -1.22
C SER A 36 -4.09 13.85 -0.46
N GLU A 37 -5.15 13.66 0.31
CA GLU A 37 -5.72 14.71 1.15
C GLU A 37 -4.76 15.14 2.26
N ALA A 38 -4.08 14.18 2.89
CA ALA A 38 -3.09 14.47 3.93
C ALA A 38 -1.91 15.27 3.36
N ILE A 39 -1.42 14.91 2.19
CA ILE A 39 -0.33 15.64 1.51
C ILE A 39 -0.77 17.07 1.17
N LYS A 40 -1.96 17.24 0.62
CA LYS A 40 -2.50 18.56 0.28
C LYS A 40 -2.65 19.46 1.52
N ALA A 41 -3.18 18.92 2.60
CA ALA A 41 -3.35 19.66 3.85
C ALA A 41 -2.00 20.13 4.41
N ARG A 42 -1.01 19.26 4.42
CA ARG A 42 0.34 19.60 4.91
C ARG A 42 1.04 20.59 3.98
N ALA A 43 0.94 20.41 2.68
CA ALA A 43 1.53 21.32 1.70
C ALA A 43 0.92 22.72 1.79
N ASN A 44 -0.37 22.84 2.03
CA ASN A 44 -1.04 24.13 2.24
C ASN A 44 -0.54 24.85 3.49
N GLU A 45 -0.08 24.10 4.49
CA GLU A 45 0.54 24.64 5.71
C GLU A 45 2.05 24.86 5.55
N LYS A 46 2.59 24.65 4.35
CA LYS A 46 4.02 24.79 4.01
C LYS A 46 4.92 23.73 4.62
N TYR A 47 4.39 22.59 4.97
CA TYR A 47 5.18 21.42 5.36
C TYR A 47 5.61 20.63 4.12
N THR A 48 6.73 19.93 4.25
CA THR A 48 7.27 19.07 3.18
C THR A 48 7.23 17.58 3.54
N ASN A 49 6.52 17.24 4.60
CA ASN A 49 6.38 15.88 5.06
C ASN A 49 5.02 15.65 5.70
N VAL A 50 4.64 14.39 5.78
CA VAL A 50 3.45 13.95 6.50
C VAL A 50 3.70 12.58 7.10
N VAL A 51 3.18 12.34 8.31
CA VAL A 51 3.17 11.02 8.94
C VAL A 51 1.73 10.55 8.95
N ILE A 52 1.49 9.37 8.41
CA ILE A 52 0.14 8.82 8.29
C ILE A 52 0.11 7.35 8.73
N GLU A 53 -0.98 6.96 9.38
CA GLU A 53 -1.20 5.58 9.78
C GLU A 53 -1.71 4.77 8.59
N VAL A 54 -1.14 3.58 8.39
CA VAL A 54 -1.48 2.67 7.29
C VAL A 54 -1.69 1.28 7.83
N GLU A 55 -2.72 0.58 7.37
CA GLU A 55 -2.94 -0.81 7.72
C GLU A 55 -1.75 -1.67 7.32
N GLN A 56 -1.32 -2.55 8.22
CA GLN A 56 -0.11 -3.35 8.04
C GLN A 56 -0.16 -4.24 6.79
N ASP A 57 -1.31 -4.78 6.46
CA ASP A 57 -1.48 -5.68 5.32
C ASP A 57 -1.31 -4.99 3.95
N ILE A 58 -1.54 -3.67 3.87
CA ILE A 58 -1.35 -2.90 2.64
C ILE A 58 -0.15 -1.95 2.68
N LYS A 59 0.51 -1.83 3.81
CA LYS A 59 1.62 -0.88 4.02
C LYS A 59 2.71 -1.00 2.96
N TYR A 60 3.15 -2.22 2.66
CA TYR A 60 4.18 -2.45 1.64
C TYR A 60 3.77 -1.88 0.27
N TYR A 61 2.54 -2.14 -0.13
CA TYR A 61 2.03 -1.69 -1.44
C TYR A 61 1.84 -0.18 -1.48
N VAL A 62 1.40 0.44 -0.40
CA VAL A 62 1.29 1.89 -0.26
C VAL A 62 2.66 2.54 -0.38
N MET A 63 3.65 2.04 0.36
CA MET A 63 5.02 2.56 0.32
C MET A 63 5.61 2.47 -1.08
N LYS A 64 5.43 1.34 -1.75
CA LYS A 64 5.95 1.11 -3.10
C LYS A 64 5.29 2.06 -4.11
N GLU A 65 3.99 2.22 -4.05
CA GLU A 65 3.25 3.12 -4.94
C GLU A 65 3.67 4.58 -4.74
N VAL A 66 3.80 5.02 -3.51
CA VAL A 66 4.23 6.39 -3.18
C VAL A 66 5.65 6.65 -3.69
N GLN A 67 6.55 5.69 -3.58
CA GLN A 67 7.90 5.80 -4.15
C GLN A 67 7.87 5.95 -5.67
N GLU A 68 6.97 5.25 -6.35
CA GLU A 68 6.81 5.35 -7.81
C GLU A 68 6.38 6.75 -8.25
N TYR A 69 5.67 7.50 -7.40
CA TYR A 69 5.30 8.89 -7.65
C TYR A 69 6.41 9.90 -7.32
N GLY A 70 7.56 9.43 -6.87
CA GLY A 70 8.73 10.28 -6.62
C GLY A 70 8.86 10.79 -5.18
N TYR A 71 8.04 10.33 -4.25
CA TYR A 71 8.14 10.71 -2.84
C TYR A 71 9.17 9.84 -2.11
N GLU A 72 9.75 10.40 -1.06
CA GLU A 72 10.56 9.63 -0.12
C GLU A 72 9.64 9.06 0.95
N VAL A 73 9.79 7.77 1.25
CA VAL A 73 8.96 7.08 2.24
C VAL A 73 9.85 6.37 3.25
N VAL A 74 9.53 6.55 4.53
CA VAL A 74 10.21 5.87 5.63
C VAL A 74 9.18 5.13 6.46
N GLU A 75 9.43 3.86 6.72
CA GLU A 75 8.58 3.06 7.60
C GLU A 75 8.88 3.40 9.07
N ASN A 76 7.84 3.73 9.81
CA ASN A 76 7.93 4.02 11.25
C ASN A 76 7.35 2.86 12.07
N ALA A 77 7.58 2.88 13.38
CA ALA A 77 6.88 2.00 14.31
C ALA A 77 5.37 2.37 14.35
N ASN A 78 4.55 1.49 14.95
CA ASN A 78 3.10 1.71 15.15
C ASN A 78 2.29 1.84 13.86
N ASN A 79 2.68 1.11 12.81
CA ASN A 79 1.97 1.09 11.52
C ASN A 79 1.82 2.46 10.87
N THR A 80 2.80 3.34 11.06
CA THR A 80 2.83 4.63 10.40
C THR A 80 3.94 4.71 9.37
N ILE A 81 3.77 5.57 8.38
CA ILE A 81 4.81 5.90 7.40
C ILE A 81 5.02 7.40 7.36
N SER A 82 6.25 7.82 7.11
CA SER A 82 6.59 9.22 6.83
C SER A 82 6.78 9.39 5.33
N VAL A 83 6.07 10.32 4.74
CA VAL A 83 6.16 10.66 3.32
C VAL A 83 6.72 12.06 3.20
N LYS A 84 7.76 12.23 2.38
CA LYS A 84 8.45 13.51 2.17
C LYS A 84 8.45 13.87 0.69
N TRP A 85 8.40 15.17 0.43
CA TRP A 85 8.47 15.70 -0.94
C TRP A 85 9.38 16.94 -1.10
#